data_54b719ad1253e693e8e671450e21d137
#
_entry.id   54b719ad1253e693e8e671450e21d137
#
_cell.length_a   1.000
_cell.length_b   1.000
_cell.length_c   1.000
_cell.angle_alpha   90.00
_cell.angle_beta   90.00
_cell.angle_gamma   90.00
#
_symmetry.space_group_name_H-M   'P 1'
#
loop_
_entity.id
_entity.type
_entity.pdbx_description
1 polymer ?
#
loop_
_entity_poly.entity_id
_entity_poly.type
_entity_poly.pdbx_seq_one_letter_code
_entity_poly.pdbx_strand_id
1 'polypeptide(L)'
;MLSLVKRALEHYKNKTTDQAEGVMSNSIEAYVDAERYGEEVERVYKNLPLALCLSSEIPNPSSHRAMKVIDTPVLITRGKDMKARAFLNVCRHRGSQVCEEGRGEKRNFICPY
;
A
#
# COMPACT_ATOMS: atom_id res chain seq x y z
N MET A 1 -11.79 21.72 9.65
CA MET A 1 -12.68 20.85 8.84
C MET A 1 -13.85 21.60 8.21
N LEU A 2 -14.63 22.39 8.95
CA LEU A 2 -15.78 23.14 8.41
C LEU A 2 -15.42 24.14 7.30
N SER A 3 -14.25 24.79 7.37
CA SER A 3 -13.78 25.75 6.36
C SER A 3 -13.49 25.11 5.01
N LEU A 4 -12.88 23.92 4.99
CA LEU A 4 -12.61 23.17 3.75
C LEU A 4 -13.91 22.72 3.08
N VAL A 5 -14.89 22.26 3.87
CA VAL A 5 -16.20 21.86 3.33
C VAL A 5 -16.92 23.04 2.70
N LYS A 6 -16.92 24.21 3.37
CA LYS A 6 -17.52 25.44 2.82
C LYS A 6 -16.85 25.83 1.49
N ARG A 7 -15.50 25.83 1.44
CA ARG A 7 -14.75 26.15 0.22
C ARG A 7 -15.07 25.17 -0.92
N ALA A 8 -15.13 23.88 -0.63
CA ALA A 8 -15.50 22.88 -1.62
C ALA A 8 -16.93 23.07 -2.17
N LEU A 9 -17.90 23.43 -1.29
CA LEU A 9 -19.27 23.73 -1.72
C LEU A 9 -19.36 25.02 -2.56
N GLU A 10 -18.57 26.04 -2.27
CA GLU A 10 -18.49 27.26 -3.07
C GLU A 10 -17.92 26.96 -4.46
N HIS A 11 -16.83 26.17 -4.55
CA HIS A 11 -16.29 25.73 -5.83
C HIS A 11 -17.30 24.92 -6.64
N TYR A 12 -18.00 24.00 -5.98
CA TYR A 12 -19.05 23.23 -6.65
C TYR A 12 -20.18 24.10 -7.23
N LYS A 13 -20.68 25.06 -6.45
CA LYS A 13 -21.74 25.99 -6.87
C LYS A 13 -21.31 26.88 -8.02
N ASN A 14 -20.06 27.38 -7.96
CA ASN A 14 -19.52 28.33 -8.93
C ASN A 14 -18.85 27.64 -10.13
N LYS A 15 -18.80 26.28 -10.16
CA LYS A 15 -18.09 25.48 -11.17
C LYS A 15 -16.62 25.92 -11.31
N THR A 16 -15.97 26.19 -10.18
CA THR A 16 -14.57 26.61 -10.08
C THR A 16 -13.77 25.59 -9.29
N THR A 17 -12.46 25.70 -9.27
CA THR A 17 -11.54 24.93 -8.46
C THR A 17 -10.43 25.83 -7.91
N ASP A 18 -9.75 25.39 -6.87
CA ASP A 18 -8.51 26.05 -6.44
C ASP A 18 -7.49 26.03 -7.56
N GLN A 19 -6.87 27.16 -7.82
CA GLN A 19 -5.80 27.30 -8.79
C GLN A 19 -4.60 27.96 -8.12
N ALA A 20 -3.41 27.50 -8.50
CA ALA A 20 -2.18 28.18 -8.13
C ALA A 20 -2.00 29.48 -8.92
N GLU A 21 -1.23 30.42 -8.39
CA GLU A 21 -0.95 31.71 -9.02
C GLU A 21 -0.19 31.57 -10.36
N GLY A 22 0.44 30.39 -10.61
CA GLY A 22 1.17 30.13 -11.84
C GLY A 22 1.45 28.65 -12.03
N VAL A 23 2.02 28.33 -13.19
CA VAL A 23 2.47 26.97 -13.52
C VAL A 23 3.78 26.68 -12.79
N MET A 24 3.82 25.56 -12.07
CA MET A 24 5.02 25.04 -11.45
C MET A 24 5.69 24.03 -12.40
N SER A 25 6.98 24.24 -12.69
CA SER A 25 7.76 23.28 -13.46
C SER A 25 8.63 22.45 -12.52
N ASN A 26 8.49 21.13 -12.59
CA ASN A 26 9.37 20.18 -11.91
C ASN A 26 10.37 19.62 -12.92
N SER A 27 11.64 19.50 -12.52
CA SER A 27 12.61 18.76 -13.33
C SER A 27 12.21 17.29 -13.42
N ILE A 28 12.28 16.73 -14.63
CA ILE A 28 12.03 15.30 -14.85
C ILE A 28 13.07 14.42 -14.12
N GLU A 29 14.26 14.93 -13.89
CA GLU A 29 15.32 14.23 -13.14
C GLU A 29 14.84 13.77 -11.77
N ALA A 30 13.96 14.55 -11.11
CA ALA A 30 13.39 14.17 -9.83
C ALA A 30 12.59 12.84 -9.88
N TYR A 31 12.17 12.38 -11.06
CA TYR A 31 11.37 11.17 -11.26
C TYR A 31 12.18 10.00 -11.85
N VAL A 32 13.34 10.26 -12.44
CA VAL A 32 14.14 9.23 -13.14
C VAL A 32 15.53 9.01 -12.52
N ASP A 33 15.89 9.77 -11.49
CA ASP A 33 17.17 9.66 -10.80
C ASP A 33 17.23 8.36 -10.00
N ALA A 34 18.14 7.45 -10.37
CA ALA A 34 18.30 6.15 -9.74
C ALA A 34 18.88 6.24 -8.31
N GLU A 35 19.74 7.22 -8.02
CA GLU A 35 20.31 7.42 -6.69
C GLU A 35 19.23 7.87 -5.73
N ARG A 36 18.44 8.86 -6.12
CA ARG A 36 17.27 9.32 -5.38
C ARG A 36 16.27 8.21 -5.14
N TYR A 37 15.96 7.40 -6.15
CA TYR A 37 15.07 6.24 -5.98
C TYR A 37 15.62 5.26 -4.95
N GLY A 38 16.93 4.98 -4.99
CA GLY A 38 17.60 4.15 -3.99
C GLY A 38 17.42 4.69 -2.56
N GLU A 39 17.60 6.00 -2.36
CA GLU A 39 17.37 6.66 -1.07
C GLU A 39 15.90 6.61 -0.64
N GLU A 40 14.96 6.81 -1.56
CA GLU A 40 13.52 6.70 -1.28
C GLU A 40 13.15 5.28 -0.84
N VAL A 41 13.70 4.25 -1.49
CA VAL A 41 13.50 2.85 -1.07
C VAL A 41 13.98 2.63 0.36
N GLU A 42 15.20 3.04 0.67
CA GLU A 42 15.79 2.79 1.99
C GLU A 42 15.15 3.64 3.10
N ARG A 43 14.90 4.91 2.85
CA ARG A 43 14.46 5.86 3.89
C ARG A 43 12.94 5.92 4.03
N VAL A 44 12.19 5.74 2.94
CA VAL A 44 10.72 5.87 2.94
C VAL A 44 10.09 4.49 2.95
N TYR A 45 10.25 3.72 1.88
CA TYR A 45 9.50 2.48 1.70
C TYR A 45 9.84 1.38 2.71
N LYS A 46 11.09 1.30 3.19
CA LYS A 46 11.50 0.32 4.20
C LYS A 46 11.28 0.78 5.65
N ASN A 47 11.09 2.06 5.88
CA ASN A 47 11.05 2.62 7.23
C ASN A 47 9.73 3.26 7.65
N LEU A 48 8.87 3.59 6.70
CA LEU A 48 7.59 4.22 6.99
C LEU A 48 6.42 3.26 6.77
N PRO A 49 5.28 3.46 7.47
CA PRO A 49 4.07 2.68 7.24
C PRO A 49 3.58 2.83 5.79
N LEU A 50 3.28 1.71 5.15
CA LEU A 50 2.78 1.65 3.78
C LEU A 50 1.32 1.20 3.75
N ALA A 51 0.49 1.85 2.94
CA ALA A 51 -0.87 1.43 2.66
C ALA A 51 -0.85 0.35 1.55
N LEU A 52 -0.81 -0.93 1.94
CA LEU A 52 -0.61 -2.04 1.02
C LEU A 52 -1.91 -2.61 0.43
N CYS A 53 -3.03 -2.52 1.16
CA CYS A 53 -4.33 -2.94 0.64
C CYS A 53 -5.47 -2.23 1.38
N LEU A 54 -6.64 -2.25 0.77
CA LEU A 54 -7.87 -1.78 1.41
C LEU A 54 -8.46 -2.89 2.28
N SER A 55 -9.16 -2.52 3.35
CA SER A 55 -9.85 -3.47 4.22
C SER A 55 -10.90 -4.30 3.48
N SER A 56 -11.50 -3.73 2.43
CA SER A 56 -12.45 -4.38 1.54
C SER A 56 -11.85 -5.47 0.65
N GLU A 57 -10.53 -5.52 0.49
CA GLU A 57 -9.86 -6.59 -0.27
C GLU A 57 -9.66 -7.88 0.55
N ILE A 58 -9.76 -7.76 1.88
CA ILE A 58 -9.68 -8.88 2.83
C ILE A 58 -10.86 -8.82 3.81
N PRO A 59 -12.12 -8.92 3.33
CA PRO A 59 -13.30 -8.62 4.12
C PRO A 59 -13.62 -9.63 5.22
N ASN A 60 -13.31 -10.91 4.98
CA ASN A 60 -13.75 -12.02 5.83
C ASN A 60 -12.59 -12.65 6.60
N PRO A 61 -12.85 -13.33 7.73
CA PRO A 61 -11.85 -14.19 8.36
C PRO A 61 -11.30 -15.20 7.35
N SER A 62 -9.99 -15.39 7.35
CA SER A 62 -9.22 -16.19 6.37
C SER A 62 -9.03 -15.55 4.99
N SER A 63 -9.63 -14.40 4.71
CA SER A 63 -9.24 -13.62 3.53
C SER A 63 -7.78 -13.24 3.61
N HIS A 64 -7.10 -13.26 2.47
CA HIS A 64 -5.70 -12.88 2.37
C HIS A 64 -5.38 -12.11 1.10
N ARG A 65 -4.30 -11.36 1.15
CA ARG A 65 -3.61 -10.77 0.02
C ARG A 65 -2.11 -11.03 0.13
N ALA A 66 -1.54 -11.64 -0.89
CA ALA A 66 -0.09 -11.83 -1.02
C ALA A 66 0.42 -10.97 -2.16
N MET A 67 1.52 -10.26 -1.94
CA MET A 67 2.13 -9.36 -2.91
C MET A 67 3.62 -9.20 -2.62
N LYS A 68 4.36 -8.78 -3.63
CA LYS A 68 5.73 -8.29 -3.46
C LYS A 68 5.70 -6.77 -3.30
N VAL A 69 6.30 -6.26 -2.23
CA VAL A 69 6.44 -4.84 -1.94
C VAL A 69 7.91 -4.49 -2.10
N ILE A 70 8.26 -3.81 -3.19
CA ILE A 70 9.64 -3.65 -3.65
C ILE A 70 10.26 -5.04 -3.83
N ASP A 71 11.12 -5.48 -2.92
CA ASP A 71 11.75 -6.81 -2.94
C ASP A 71 11.30 -7.74 -1.82
N THR A 72 10.35 -7.32 -1.02
CA THR A 72 9.88 -8.05 0.15
C THR A 72 8.55 -8.74 -0.15
N PRO A 73 8.47 -10.08 -0.10
CA PRO A 73 7.21 -10.80 -0.23
C PRO A 73 6.40 -10.65 1.07
N VAL A 74 5.18 -10.11 0.95
CA VAL A 74 4.29 -9.81 2.08
C VAL A 74 3.00 -10.60 1.94
N LEU A 75 2.52 -11.15 3.05
CA LEU A 75 1.24 -11.81 3.18
C LEU A 75 0.40 -11.07 4.21
N ILE A 76 -0.72 -10.51 3.78
CA ILE A 76 -1.69 -9.83 4.63
C ILE A 76 -2.90 -10.73 4.81
N THR A 77 -3.34 -10.93 6.05
CA THR A 77 -4.46 -11.84 6.36
C THR A 77 -5.47 -11.16 7.29
N ARG A 78 -6.74 -11.57 7.17
CA ARG A 78 -7.78 -11.25 8.14
C ARG A 78 -7.93 -12.38 9.15
N GLY A 79 -7.65 -12.10 10.40
CA GLY A 79 -7.83 -13.08 11.50
C GLY A 79 -9.31 -13.32 11.85
N LYS A 80 -9.60 -14.35 12.64
CA LYS A 80 -10.93 -14.62 13.19
C LYS A 80 -11.47 -13.48 14.06
N ASP A 81 -10.57 -12.71 14.65
CA ASP A 81 -10.85 -11.52 15.46
C ASP A 81 -11.06 -10.25 14.60
N MET A 82 -11.20 -10.42 13.29
CA MET A 82 -11.38 -9.35 12.29
C MET A 82 -10.21 -8.37 12.19
N LYS A 83 -9.07 -8.65 12.81
CA LYS A 83 -7.87 -7.81 12.69
C LYS A 83 -7.06 -8.20 11.47
N ALA A 84 -6.61 -7.20 10.71
CA ALA A 84 -5.63 -7.39 9.66
C ALA A 84 -4.22 -7.54 10.28
N ARG A 85 -3.44 -8.47 9.72
CA ARG A 85 -2.04 -8.70 10.11
C ARG A 85 -1.21 -8.92 8.87
N ALA A 86 0.00 -8.38 8.87
CA ALA A 86 0.96 -8.59 7.79
C ALA A 86 2.13 -9.45 8.30
N PHE A 87 2.59 -10.32 7.43
CA PHE A 87 3.70 -11.25 7.67
C PHE A 87 4.63 -11.23 6.46
N LEU A 88 5.90 -11.59 6.68
CA LEU A 88 6.77 -11.98 5.58
C LEU A 88 6.23 -13.27 4.95
N ASN A 89 6.01 -13.27 3.66
CA ASN A 89 5.49 -14.42 2.91
C ASN A 89 6.58 -15.44 2.61
N VAL A 90 7.30 -15.84 3.67
CA VAL A 90 8.41 -16.80 3.58
C VAL A 90 8.38 -17.81 4.71
N CYS A 91 8.74 -19.04 4.41
CA CYS A 91 8.94 -20.08 5.42
C CYS A 91 10.23 -19.82 6.19
N ARG A 92 10.14 -19.87 7.53
CA ARG A 92 11.31 -19.64 8.41
C ARG A 92 12.40 -20.71 8.29
N HIS A 93 12.07 -21.89 7.73
CA HIS A 93 13.01 -22.99 7.60
C HIS A 93 14.01 -22.76 6.45
N ARG A 94 13.53 -22.52 5.21
CA ARG A 94 14.37 -22.43 4.00
C ARG A 94 14.01 -21.26 3.08
N GLY A 95 13.23 -20.30 3.55
CA GLY A 95 12.89 -19.08 2.78
C GLY A 95 11.89 -19.28 1.64
N SER A 96 11.30 -20.47 1.49
CA SER A 96 10.28 -20.70 0.45
C SER A 96 9.06 -19.83 0.68
N GLN A 97 8.52 -19.28 -0.39
CA GLN A 97 7.24 -18.58 -0.36
C GLN A 97 6.12 -19.54 0.03
N VAL A 98 5.24 -19.13 0.96
CA VAL A 98 4.16 -19.97 1.49
C VAL A 98 2.80 -19.69 0.84
N CYS A 99 2.68 -18.59 0.09
CA CYS A 99 1.49 -18.22 -0.65
C CYS A 99 1.88 -17.53 -1.95
N GLU A 100 1.31 -17.96 -3.07
CA GLU A 100 1.46 -17.27 -4.35
C GLU A 100 0.85 -15.87 -4.30
N GLU A 101 1.36 -14.96 -5.13
CA GLU A 101 0.82 -13.60 -5.20
C GLU A 101 -0.64 -13.61 -5.65
N GLY A 102 -1.43 -12.73 -5.07
CA GLY A 102 -2.85 -12.63 -5.34
C GLY A 102 -3.69 -12.43 -4.08
N ARG A 103 -4.97 -12.75 -4.20
CA ARG A 103 -5.95 -12.65 -3.10
C ARG A 103 -6.88 -13.85 -3.10
N GLY A 104 -7.41 -14.18 -1.93
CA GLY A 104 -8.34 -15.28 -1.79
C GLY A 104 -8.69 -15.56 -0.33
N GLU A 105 -9.25 -16.72 -0.07
CA GLU A 105 -9.56 -17.21 1.27
C GLU A 105 -8.80 -18.50 1.53
N LYS A 106 -7.99 -18.51 2.61
CA LYS A 106 -7.19 -19.68 3.00
C LYS A 106 -6.99 -19.69 4.52
N ARG A 107 -7.37 -20.78 5.16
CA ARG A 107 -7.27 -20.91 6.62
C ARG A 107 -5.85 -21.12 7.11
N ASN A 108 -5.06 -21.86 6.35
CA ASN A 108 -3.68 -22.22 6.71
C ASN A 108 -2.76 -22.00 5.50
N PHE A 109 -1.56 -21.51 5.76
CA PHE A 109 -0.48 -21.38 4.79
C PHE A 109 0.55 -22.44 5.11
N ILE A 110 0.72 -23.40 4.21
CA ILE A 110 1.57 -24.57 4.41
C ILE A 110 2.76 -24.45 3.46
N CYS A 111 3.96 -24.60 4.02
CA CYS A 111 5.18 -24.65 3.23
C CYS A 111 5.16 -25.89 2.31
N PRO A 112 5.58 -25.78 1.05
CA PRO A 112 5.61 -26.91 0.12
C PRO A 112 6.66 -27.97 0.44
N TYR A 113 7.55 -27.71 1.42
CA TYR A 113 8.61 -28.62 1.88
C TYR A 113 8.33 -29.19 3.27
#